data_ead41160eb90c3e642945d7777885574
#
_entry.id   ead41160eb90c3e642945d7777885574
#
_cell.length_a   1.000
_cell.length_b   1.000
_cell.length_c   1.000
_cell.angle_alpha   90.00
_cell.angle_beta   90.00
_cell.angle_gamma   90.00
#
_symmetry.space_group_name_H-M   'P 1'
#
loop_
_entity.id
_entity.type
_entity.pdbx_description
1 polymer ?
#
loop_
_entity_poly.entity_id
_entity_poly.type
_entity_poly.pdbx_seq_one_letter_code
_entity_poly.pdbx_strand_id
1 'polypeptide(L)'
;MSENRLIYLPLGGAGEIGMNAYVYGYGRAEIERLIVVDLGVTFPDMDGSPGVDLILPDVSWLIERRDRVDAIFITHAHEDHVGALALLWEKLGAPVYARSFTANIARRKMLEKEQPENVVNTVSIWPETVSAGPFDVSFVPISHSIPESSALLIASPAGRIVHSGDFKLDKTPIVGEAFDPCLLYTSDAADDLLC
;
A
#
# COMPACT_ATOMS: atom_id res chain seq x y z
N MET A 1 -26.24 -19.13 0.69
CA MET A 1 -25.67 -17.79 1.07
C MET A 1 -24.19 -17.88 0.75
N SER A 2 -23.64 -16.98 -0.05
CA SER A 2 -22.19 -16.97 -0.36
C SER A 2 -21.42 -16.70 0.93
N GLU A 3 -20.38 -17.51 1.20
CA GLU A 3 -19.49 -17.31 2.33
C GLU A 3 -18.66 -16.03 2.16
N ASN A 4 -18.22 -15.44 3.26
CA ASN A 4 -17.21 -14.37 3.22
C ASN A 4 -15.90 -14.94 2.71
N ARG A 5 -15.22 -14.16 1.90
CA ARG A 5 -13.92 -14.53 1.33
C ARG A 5 -12.92 -13.40 1.52
N LEU A 6 -11.65 -13.76 1.63
CA LEU A 6 -10.53 -12.85 1.51
C LEU A 6 -10.08 -12.84 0.06
N ILE A 7 -9.85 -11.65 -0.49
CA ILE A 7 -9.40 -11.43 -1.87
C ILE A 7 -8.04 -10.77 -1.82
N TYR A 8 -7.14 -11.23 -2.68
CA TYR A 8 -5.92 -10.54 -3.07
C TYR A 8 -5.93 -10.39 -4.59
N LEU A 9 -5.81 -9.15 -5.05
CA LEU A 9 -5.80 -8.82 -6.48
C LEU A 9 -4.66 -7.84 -6.76
N PRO A 10 -3.55 -8.29 -7.36
CA PRO A 10 -2.54 -7.39 -7.88
C PRO A 10 -3.03 -6.73 -9.17
N LEU A 11 -2.94 -5.40 -9.23
CA LEU A 11 -3.21 -4.61 -10.42
C LEU A 11 -1.91 -4.21 -11.14
N GLY A 12 -0.77 -4.38 -10.48
CA GLY A 12 0.58 -4.18 -10.97
C GLY A 12 1.60 -4.65 -9.93
N GLY A 13 2.87 -4.75 -10.30
CA GLY A 13 3.98 -5.14 -9.43
C GLY A 13 4.15 -6.65 -9.20
N ALA A 14 3.19 -7.48 -9.58
CA ALA A 14 3.30 -8.92 -9.43
C ALA A 14 3.85 -9.59 -10.70
N GLY A 15 5.10 -10.03 -10.64
CA GLY A 15 5.79 -10.62 -11.79
C GLY A 15 6.41 -9.60 -12.75
N GLU A 16 6.41 -8.33 -12.38
CA GLU A 16 7.01 -7.22 -13.11
C GLU A 16 7.62 -6.22 -12.12
N ILE A 17 8.45 -5.29 -12.60
CA ILE A 17 9.05 -4.24 -11.78
C ILE A 17 8.28 -2.94 -12.00
N GLY A 18 7.94 -2.27 -10.90
CA GLY A 18 7.24 -0.99 -10.91
C GLY A 18 5.72 -1.13 -10.94
N MET A 19 5.05 0.01 -10.99
CA MET A 19 3.58 0.09 -11.07
C MET A 19 2.86 -0.69 -9.95
N ASN A 20 3.47 -0.71 -8.75
CA ASN A 20 2.95 -1.45 -7.61
C ASN A 20 1.55 -0.97 -7.23
N ALA A 21 0.57 -1.85 -7.26
CA ALA A 21 -0.80 -1.59 -6.86
C ALA A 21 -1.50 -2.90 -6.49
N TYR A 22 -1.93 -3.01 -5.25
CA TYR A 22 -2.49 -4.24 -4.71
C TYR A 22 -3.82 -3.98 -4.02
N VAL A 23 -4.77 -4.88 -4.19
CA VAL A 23 -6.07 -4.80 -3.55
C VAL A 23 -6.25 -5.97 -2.60
N TYR A 24 -6.66 -5.67 -1.37
CA TYR A 24 -7.17 -6.66 -0.43
C TYR A 24 -8.66 -6.41 -0.23
N GLY A 25 -9.44 -7.46 -0.26
CA GLY A 25 -10.89 -7.39 -0.08
C GLY A 25 -11.39 -8.45 0.89
N TYR A 26 -12.40 -8.11 1.69
CA TYR A 26 -13.06 -9.07 2.56
C TYR A 26 -14.57 -8.86 2.57
N GLY A 27 -15.29 -9.96 2.48
CA GLY A 27 -16.74 -9.99 2.52
C GLY A 27 -17.36 -11.02 1.58
N ARG A 28 -18.68 -10.95 1.42
CA ARG A 28 -19.38 -11.76 0.42
C ARG A 28 -19.14 -11.23 -0.97
N ALA A 29 -19.20 -12.12 -1.96
CA ALA A 29 -19.10 -11.74 -3.36
C ALA A 29 -20.00 -10.53 -3.70
N GLU A 30 -19.48 -9.62 -4.50
CA GLU A 30 -20.12 -8.38 -5.00
C GLU A 30 -20.34 -7.27 -3.94
N ILE A 31 -20.03 -7.51 -2.67
CA ILE A 31 -20.16 -6.52 -1.59
C ILE A 31 -18.94 -6.48 -0.66
N GLU A 32 -17.82 -7.02 -1.10
CA GLU A 32 -16.57 -6.97 -0.34
C GLU A 32 -16.16 -5.51 -0.07
N ARG A 33 -15.66 -5.24 1.12
CA ARG A 33 -14.96 -4.00 1.44
C ARG A 33 -13.51 -4.14 1.03
N LEU A 34 -12.92 -3.08 0.52
CA LEU A 34 -11.62 -3.10 -0.16
C LEU A 34 -10.66 -2.10 0.48
N ILE A 35 -9.40 -2.47 0.55
CA ILE A 35 -8.29 -1.54 0.75
C ILE A 35 -7.31 -1.68 -0.40
N VAL A 36 -6.63 -0.58 -0.72
CA VAL A 36 -5.59 -0.53 -1.75
C VAL A 36 -4.25 -0.32 -1.07
N VAL A 37 -3.24 -1.05 -1.50
CA VAL A 37 -1.85 -0.87 -1.06
C VAL A 37 -1.02 -0.47 -2.25
N ASP A 38 -0.43 0.71 -2.16
CA ASP A 38 0.35 1.40 -3.17
C ASP A 38 -0.45 1.77 -4.44
N LEU A 39 -0.02 2.82 -5.09
CA LEU A 39 -0.44 3.29 -6.42
C LEU A 39 0.79 3.87 -7.12
N GLY A 40 1.58 3.00 -7.67
CA GLY A 40 2.84 3.32 -8.32
C GLY A 40 2.73 3.51 -9.82
N VAL A 41 3.81 4.00 -10.41
CA VAL A 41 4.00 4.10 -11.85
C VAL A 41 5.11 3.16 -12.30
N THR A 42 5.14 2.85 -13.59
CA THR A 42 6.34 2.37 -14.25
C THR A 42 6.67 3.24 -15.47
N PHE A 43 7.88 3.13 -15.94
CA PHE A 43 8.35 3.89 -17.09
C PHE A 43 8.40 2.98 -18.32
N PRO A 44 7.97 3.49 -19.48
CA PRO A 44 7.97 2.70 -20.69
C PRO A 44 9.38 2.39 -21.17
N ASP A 45 9.53 1.27 -21.83
CA ASP A 45 10.70 1.00 -22.66
C ASP A 45 10.65 1.90 -23.90
N MET A 46 11.75 2.60 -24.18
CA MET A 46 11.87 3.53 -25.30
C MET A 46 11.64 2.86 -26.66
N ASP A 47 11.96 1.56 -26.75
CA ASP A 47 11.80 0.79 -28.00
C ASP A 47 10.36 0.28 -28.19
N GLY A 48 9.66 -0.02 -27.09
CA GLY A 48 8.34 -0.61 -27.14
C GLY A 48 7.18 0.39 -27.08
N SER A 49 7.40 1.59 -26.57
CA SER A 49 6.34 2.55 -26.30
C SER A 49 6.74 4.00 -26.59
N PRO A 50 7.09 4.34 -27.84
CA PRO A 50 7.54 5.69 -28.18
C PRO A 50 6.45 6.74 -27.89
N GLY A 51 6.82 7.82 -27.19
CA GLY A 51 5.91 8.92 -26.86
C GLY A 51 5.01 8.68 -25.64
N VAL A 52 5.24 7.61 -24.90
CA VAL A 52 4.63 7.36 -23.58
C VAL A 52 5.61 7.78 -22.49
N ASP A 53 5.16 8.65 -21.56
CA ASP A 53 5.99 9.12 -20.46
C ASP A 53 5.86 8.25 -19.20
N LEU A 54 4.64 7.77 -18.91
CA LEU A 54 4.32 6.99 -17.72
C LEU A 54 3.30 5.89 -18.04
N ILE A 55 3.43 4.77 -17.35
CA ILE A 55 2.45 3.68 -17.36
C ILE A 55 1.86 3.58 -15.95
N LEU A 56 0.53 3.51 -15.88
CA LEU A 56 -0.25 3.44 -14.65
C LEU A 56 -0.94 2.08 -14.54
N PRO A 57 -1.20 1.59 -13.32
CA PRO A 57 -2.02 0.40 -13.15
C PRO A 57 -3.44 0.65 -13.67
N ASP A 58 -4.04 -0.39 -14.24
CA ASP A 58 -5.46 -0.33 -14.62
C ASP A 58 -6.34 -0.49 -13.36
N VAL A 59 -6.91 0.62 -12.94
CA VAL A 59 -7.82 0.67 -11.78
C VAL A 59 -9.30 0.65 -12.18
N SER A 60 -9.64 0.31 -13.41
CA SER A 60 -11.03 0.32 -13.91
C SER A 60 -11.95 -0.53 -13.03
N TRP A 61 -11.47 -1.70 -12.60
CA TRP A 61 -12.22 -2.58 -11.68
C TRP A 61 -12.50 -1.92 -10.32
N LEU A 62 -11.54 -1.13 -9.79
CA LEU A 62 -11.73 -0.36 -8.54
C LEU A 62 -12.69 0.81 -8.73
N ILE A 63 -12.64 1.50 -9.87
CA ILE A 63 -13.53 2.64 -10.17
C ILE A 63 -15.00 2.21 -10.12
N GLU A 64 -15.32 1.06 -10.67
CA GLU A 64 -16.67 0.48 -10.61
C GLU A 64 -17.13 0.15 -9.17
N ARG A 65 -16.17 0.07 -8.23
CA ARG A 65 -16.35 -0.33 -6.82
C ARG A 65 -15.86 0.70 -5.83
N ARG A 66 -15.69 1.95 -6.27
CA ARG A 66 -15.08 3.02 -5.47
C ARG A 66 -15.77 3.27 -4.13
N ASP A 67 -17.08 3.05 -4.07
CA ASP A 67 -17.90 3.14 -2.85
C ASP A 67 -17.57 2.05 -1.80
N ARG A 68 -16.81 1.05 -2.19
CA ARG A 68 -16.36 -0.06 -1.35
C ARG A 68 -14.88 0.05 -0.95
N VAL A 69 -14.14 1.03 -1.50
CA VAL A 69 -12.75 1.28 -1.15
C VAL A 69 -12.70 2.10 0.14
N ASP A 70 -12.25 1.48 1.23
CA ASP A 70 -12.22 2.11 2.56
C ASP A 70 -10.98 2.97 2.79
N ALA A 71 -9.84 2.58 2.21
CA ALA A 71 -8.58 3.27 2.38
C ALA A 71 -7.55 2.91 1.30
N ILE A 72 -6.56 3.80 1.14
CA ILE A 72 -5.34 3.59 0.36
C ILE A 72 -4.16 3.70 1.34
N PHE A 73 -3.29 2.70 1.38
CA PHE A 73 -2.09 2.66 2.21
C PHE A 73 -0.86 2.74 1.31
N ILE A 74 0.06 3.65 1.60
CA ILE A 74 1.31 3.78 0.83
C ILE A 74 2.48 3.32 1.70
N THR A 75 3.17 2.28 1.25
CA THR A 75 4.27 1.64 1.99
C THR A 75 5.50 2.53 2.10
N HIS A 76 5.87 3.22 1.02
CA HIS A 76 7.00 4.16 0.96
C HIS A 76 6.91 5.10 -0.25
N ALA A 77 7.86 6.04 -0.37
CA ALA A 77 7.76 7.17 -1.29
C ALA A 77 8.48 6.99 -2.63
N HIS A 78 8.86 5.78 -3.06
CA HIS A 78 9.36 5.56 -4.41
C HIS A 78 8.26 5.73 -5.45
N GLU A 79 8.63 6.15 -6.66
CA GLU A 79 7.67 6.45 -7.74
C GLU A 79 6.83 5.25 -8.14
N ASP A 80 7.41 4.07 -8.11
CA ASP A 80 6.72 2.82 -8.41
C ASP A 80 5.76 2.34 -7.30
N HIS A 81 5.63 3.12 -6.19
CA HIS A 81 4.66 2.90 -5.11
C HIS A 81 3.71 4.08 -4.88
N VAL A 82 4.16 5.33 -5.09
CA VAL A 82 3.34 6.53 -4.84
C VAL A 82 3.07 7.36 -6.08
N GLY A 83 3.76 7.07 -7.19
CA GLY A 83 3.77 7.95 -8.37
C GLY A 83 2.43 8.14 -9.05
N ALA A 84 1.55 7.15 -9.03
CA ALA A 84 0.22 7.21 -9.62
C ALA A 84 -0.85 7.77 -8.66
N LEU A 85 -0.54 7.94 -7.37
CA LEU A 85 -1.52 8.34 -6.37
C LEU A 85 -2.33 9.57 -6.79
N ALA A 86 -1.66 10.68 -7.07
CA ALA A 86 -2.33 11.93 -7.42
C ALA A 86 -3.06 11.90 -8.77
N LEU A 87 -2.68 10.99 -9.66
CA LEU A 87 -3.30 10.80 -10.97
C LEU A 87 -4.58 9.95 -10.91
N LEU A 88 -4.65 9.06 -9.92
CA LEU A 88 -5.73 8.08 -9.82
C LEU A 88 -6.68 8.35 -8.64
N TRP A 89 -6.25 9.13 -7.65
CA TRP A 89 -7.00 9.35 -6.41
C TRP A 89 -8.43 9.88 -6.63
N GLU A 90 -8.60 10.85 -7.52
CA GLU A 90 -9.91 11.44 -7.81
C GLU A 90 -10.95 10.38 -8.25
N LYS A 91 -10.49 9.33 -8.92
CA LYS A 91 -11.33 8.22 -9.39
C LYS A 91 -11.76 7.30 -8.25
N LEU A 92 -10.95 7.19 -7.19
CA LEU A 92 -11.17 6.29 -6.06
C LEU A 92 -11.81 6.99 -4.86
N GLY A 93 -11.36 8.21 -4.53
CA GLY A 93 -11.94 9.07 -3.50
C GLY A 93 -11.73 8.61 -2.05
N ALA A 94 -10.88 7.62 -1.81
CA ALA A 94 -10.65 7.06 -0.49
C ALA A 94 -9.56 7.82 0.30
N PRO A 95 -9.60 7.84 1.65
CA PRO A 95 -8.54 8.39 2.47
C PRO A 95 -7.22 7.66 2.26
N VAL A 96 -6.11 8.40 2.31
CA VAL A 96 -4.76 7.88 2.12
C VAL A 96 -4.03 7.88 3.45
N TYR A 97 -3.28 6.82 3.73
CA TYR A 97 -2.50 6.65 4.95
C TYR A 97 -1.05 6.30 4.61
N ALA A 98 -0.12 7.01 5.22
CA ALA A 98 1.31 6.79 5.04
C ALA A 98 2.11 7.30 6.24
N ARG A 99 3.33 6.81 6.43
CA ARG A 99 4.25 7.37 7.44
C ARG A 99 4.69 8.78 7.03
N SER A 100 5.22 9.54 7.97
CA SER A 100 5.45 10.98 7.87
C SER A 100 6.21 11.42 6.61
N PHE A 101 7.34 10.79 6.30
CA PHE A 101 8.11 11.11 5.11
C PHE A 101 7.30 10.87 3.83
N THR A 102 6.71 9.70 3.71
CA THR A 102 5.90 9.30 2.56
C THR A 102 4.64 10.17 2.43
N ALA A 103 3.98 10.50 3.55
CA ALA A 103 2.81 11.38 3.57
C ALA A 103 3.14 12.79 3.06
N ASN A 104 4.31 13.33 3.41
CA ASN A 104 4.74 14.64 2.90
C ASN A 104 4.99 14.61 1.38
N ILE A 105 5.61 13.57 0.86
CA ILE A 105 5.79 13.39 -0.59
C ILE A 105 4.44 13.21 -1.29
N ALA A 106 3.55 12.39 -0.72
CA ALA A 106 2.20 12.17 -1.25
C ALA A 106 1.40 13.48 -1.31
N ARG A 107 1.38 14.29 -0.23
CA ARG A 107 0.71 15.61 -0.22
C ARG A 107 1.25 16.53 -1.30
N ARG A 108 2.56 16.59 -1.45
CA ARG A 108 3.19 17.40 -2.51
C ARG A 108 2.73 16.97 -3.90
N LYS A 109 2.71 15.66 -4.17
CA LYS A 109 2.19 15.13 -5.44
C LYS A 109 0.70 15.45 -5.65
N MET A 110 -0.11 15.39 -4.59
CA MET A 110 -1.52 15.79 -4.64
C MET A 110 -1.64 17.26 -5.05
N LEU A 111 -0.92 18.17 -4.40
CA LEU A 111 -0.92 19.59 -4.72
C LEU A 111 -0.44 19.87 -6.16
N GLU A 112 0.60 19.21 -6.64
CA GLU A 112 1.11 19.33 -8.01
C GLU A 112 0.07 18.94 -9.09
N LYS A 113 -0.94 18.17 -8.71
CA LYS A 113 -2.06 17.74 -9.56
C LYS A 113 -3.40 18.39 -9.18
N GLU A 114 -3.35 19.48 -8.40
CA GLU A 114 -4.54 20.23 -7.95
C GLU A 114 -5.53 19.33 -7.14
N GLN A 115 -5.03 18.27 -6.51
CA GLN A 115 -5.80 17.38 -5.65
C GLN A 115 -5.73 17.81 -4.18
N PRO A 116 -6.75 17.50 -3.36
CA PRO A 116 -6.76 17.89 -1.95
C PRO A 116 -5.70 17.12 -1.14
N GLU A 117 -4.74 17.86 -0.55
CA GLU A 117 -3.67 17.25 0.27
C GLU A 117 -4.17 16.70 1.62
N ASN A 118 -5.27 17.24 2.14
CA ASN A 118 -5.83 16.89 3.44
C ASN A 118 -6.42 15.46 3.51
N VAL A 119 -6.54 14.79 2.39
CA VAL A 119 -6.93 13.36 2.34
C VAL A 119 -5.80 12.42 2.74
N VAL A 120 -4.55 12.94 2.76
CA VAL A 120 -3.37 12.17 3.15
C VAL A 120 -3.15 12.30 4.65
N ASN A 121 -3.37 11.21 5.37
CA ASN A 121 -3.22 11.08 6.80
C ASN A 121 -1.84 10.53 7.15
N THR A 122 -1.19 11.15 8.14
CA THR A 122 0.06 10.64 8.69
C THR A 122 -0.23 9.63 9.78
N VAL A 123 0.46 8.50 9.76
CA VAL A 123 0.34 7.43 10.76
C VAL A 123 1.68 7.16 11.42
N SER A 124 1.63 6.63 12.64
CA SER A 124 2.80 6.10 13.35
C SER A 124 2.99 4.62 13.02
N ILE A 125 4.11 4.08 13.52
CA ILE A 125 4.40 2.65 13.40
C ILE A 125 3.54 1.83 14.38
N TRP A 126 3.51 0.50 14.16
CA TRP A 126 2.98 -0.45 15.14
C TRP A 126 3.48 -0.09 16.56
N PRO A 127 2.65 -0.14 17.63
CA PRO A 127 1.33 -0.76 17.68
C PRO A 127 0.14 0.11 17.22
N GLU A 128 0.37 1.30 16.66
CA GLU A 128 -0.73 2.08 16.10
C GLU A 128 -1.36 1.35 14.90
N THR A 129 -2.67 1.38 14.85
CA THR A 129 -3.46 0.65 13.85
C THR A 129 -4.51 1.57 13.23
N VAL A 130 -4.67 1.49 11.93
CA VAL A 130 -5.73 2.16 11.17
C VAL A 130 -6.81 1.15 10.84
N SER A 131 -8.03 1.40 11.32
CA SER A 131 -9.19 0.59 10.95
C SER A 131 -9.81 1.10 9.65
N ALA A 132 -9.95 0.21 8.67
CA ALA A 132 -10.50 0.49 7.35
C ALA A 132 -11.47 -0.63 6.93
N GLY A 133 -12.76 -0.40 7.12
CA GLY A 133 -13.79 -1.43 6.94
C GLY A 133 -13.52 -2.66 7.83
N PRO A 134 -13.38 -3.87 7.26
CA PRO A 134 -13.09 -5.08 8.01
C PRO A 134 -11.58 -5.29 8.29
N PHE A 135 -10.74 -4.35 7.90
CA PHE A 135 -9.29 -4.46 8.03
C PHE A 135 -8.76 -3.55 9.13
N ASP A 136 -7.80 -4.07 9.89
CA ASP A 136 -6.94 -3.30 10.78
C ASP A 136 -5.52 -3.36 10.23
N VAL A 137 -4.94 -2.19 9.91
CA VAL A 137 -3.65 -2.09 9.23
C VAL A 137 -2.65 -1.33 10.08
N SER A 138 -1.49 -1.93 10.33
CA SER A 138 -0.37 -1.33 11.05
C SER A 138 0.88 -1.26 10.17
N PHE A 139 1.65 -0.19 10.34
CA PHE A 139 2.92 0.02 9.63
C PHE A 139 4.09 -0.50 10.48
N VAL A 140 4.87 -1.40 9.91
CA VAL A 140 6.07 -1.95 10.54
C VAL A 140 7.30 -1.45 9.80
N PRO A 141 8.25 -0.82 10.48
CA PRO A 141 9.49 -0.36 9.85
C PRO A 141 10.23 -1.48 9.16
N ILE A 142 10.73 -1.20 7.96
CA ILE A 142 11.54 -2.14 7.19
C ILE A 142 12.69 -1.40 6.50
N SER A 143 13.85 -2.05 6.41
CA SER A 143 15.01 -1.44 5.75
C SER A 143 14.82 -1.39 4.24
N HIS A 144 15.04 -0.21 3.66
CA HIS A 144 15.02 -0.01 2.22
C HIS A 144 15.91 1.19 1.84
N SER A 145 15.91 1.61 0.58
CA SER A 145 16.75 2.72 0.09
C SER A 145 16.13 4.11 0.25
N ILE A 146 15.03 4.23 0.98
CA ILE A 146 14.32 5.49 1.25
C ILE A 146 13.86 5.53 2.72
N PRO A 147 13.75 6.72 3.35
CA PRO A 147 13.31 6.83 4.73
C PRO A 147 11.90 6.28 4.96
N GLU A 148 11.68 5.71 6.14
CA GLU A 148 10.38 5.29 6.65
C GLU A 148 9.64 4.25 5.79
N SER A 149 10.37 3.43 5.01
CA SER A 149 9.76 2.28 4.34
C SER A 149 9.11 1.35 5.35
N SER A 150 7.96 0.81 4.98
CA SER A 150 7.17 -0.02 5.88
C SER A 150 6.59 -1.24 5.18
N ALA A 151 6.65 -2.37 5.88
CA ALA A 151 5.72 -3.46 5.65
C ALA A 151 4.38 -3.13 6.30
N LEU A 152 3.31 -3.75 5.85
CA LEU A 152 1.99 -3.62 6.45
C LEU A 152 1.56 -4.94 7.08
N LEU A 153 1.12 -4.88 8.34
CA LEU A 153 0.39 -5.96 8.97
C LEU A 153 -1.09 -5.69 8.78
N ILE A 154 -1.77 -6.55 8.05
CA ILE A 154 -3.17 -6.40 7.70
C ILE A 154 -3.95 -7.51 8.39
N ALA A 155 -4.69 -7.17 9.45
CA ALA A 155 -5.59 -8.08 10.11
C ALA A 155 -6.98 -8.02 9.46
N SER A 156 -7.61 -9.17 9.31
CA SER A 156 -8.98 -9.30 8.80
C SER A 156 -9.71 -10.42 9.56
N PRO A 157 -11.03 -10.54 9.46
CA PRO A 157 -11.75 -11.68 10.04
C PRO A 157 -11.37 -13.05 9.47
N ALA A 158 -10.69 -13.10 8.32
CA ALA A 158 -10.19 -14.33 7.71
C ALA A 158 -8.77 -14.70 8.16
N GLY A 159 -8.08 -13.81 8.88
CA GLY A 159 -6.71 -14.01 9.33
C GLY A 159 -5.83 -12.78 9.08
N ARG A 160 -4.53 -12.95 9.25
CA ARG A 160 -3.52 -11.91 9.12
C ARG A 160 -2.72 -12.07 7.85
N ILE A 161 -2.32 -10.94 7.28
CA ILE A 161 -1.52 -10.85 6.07
C ILE A 161 -0.32 -9.94 6.38
N VAL A 162 0.85 -10.31 5.89
CA VAL A 162 2.01 -9.45 5.83
C VAL A 162 2.19 -9.02 4.38
N HIS A 163 2.07 -7.72 4.12
CA HIS A 163 2.47 -7.12 2.85
C HIS A 163 3.85 -6.51 3.05
N SER A 164 4.89 -7.14 2.52
CA SER A 164 6.27 -6.74 2.80
C SER A 164 6.65 -5.38 2.22
N GLY A 165 5.99 -4.95 1.15
CA GLY A 165 6.53 -3.87 0.32
C GLY A 165 7.94 -4.23 -0.19
N ASP A 166 8.69 -3.21 -0.55
CA ASP A 166 10.10 -3.35 -0.94
C ASP A 166 11.00 -3.33 0.29
N PHE A 167 11.88 -4.32 0.42
CA PHE A 167 12.73 -4.44 1.60
C PHE A 167 14.15 -4.93 1.28
N LYS A 168 15.05 -4.63 2.21
CA LYS A 168 16.39 -5.20 2.31
C LYS A 168 16.57 -5.80 3.69
N LEU A 169 17.33 -6.87 3.77
CA LEU A 169 17.73 -7.46 5.05
C LEU A 169 19.01 -6.76 5.54
N ASP A 170 18.90 -5.48 5.89
CA ASP A 170 20.02 -4.66 6.37
C ASP A 170 19.83 -4.41 7.87
N LYS A 171 20.81 -4.84 8.67
CA LYS A 171 20.82 -4.63 10.13
C LYS A 171 21.40 -3.29 10.54
N THR A 172 22.07 -2.60 9.64
CA THR A 172 22.75 -1.31 9.88
C THR A 172 22.49 -0.33 8.74
N PRO A 173 21.21 -0.02 8.44
CA PRO A 173 20.88 0.87 7.33
C PRO A 173 21.45 2.27 7.58
N ILE A 174 21.99 2.90 6.53
CA ILE A 174 22.43 4.30 6.58
C ILE A 174 21.21 5.24 6.60
N VAL A 175 20.12 4.81 5.99
CA VAL A 175 18.86 5.57 5.90
C VAL A 175 17.71 4.68 6.37
N GLY A 176 16.86 5.26 7.22
CA GLY A 176 15.69 4.55 7.76
C GLY A 176 16.01 3.74 9.02
N GLU A 177 15.05 2.96 9.45
CA GLU A 177 15.11 2.13 10.63
C GLU A 177 15.67 0.74 10.29
N ALA A 178 16.39 0.14 11.23
CA ALA A 178 16.84 -1.24 11.06
C ALA A 178 15.64 -2.18 11.01
N PHE A 179 15.73 -3.19 10.15
CA PHE A 179 14.75 -4.26 10.10
C PHE A 179 14.78 -5.08 11.39
N ASP A 180 13.65 -5.16 12.06
CA ASP A 180 13.45 -6.06 13.20
C ASP A 180 12.62 -7.27 12.75
N PRO A 181 13.24 -8.46 12.58
CA PRO A 181 12.53 -9.65 12.17
C PRO A 181 11.47 -10.07 13.19
N CYS A 182 11.67 -9.77 14.47
CA CYS A 182 10.71 -10.12 15.52
C CYS A 182 9.36 -9.44 15.33
N LEU A 183 9.33 -8.20 14.84
CA LEU A 183 8.08 -7.49 14.55
C LEU A 183 7.27 -8.17 13.43
N LEU A 184 7.92 -8.80 12.47
CA LEU A 184 7.21 -9.57 11.44
C LEU A 184 6.79 -10.95 11.95
N TYR A 185 7.59 -11.60 12.80
CA TYR A 185 7.24 -12.90 13.39
C TYR A 185 6.12 -12.79 14.41
N THR A 186 6.06 -11.76 15.22
CA THR A 186 4.96 -11.53 16.18
C THR A 186 3.61 -11.26 15.49
N SER A 187 3.61 -10.98 14.19
CA SER A 187 2.39 -10.88 13.40
C SER A 187 1.73 -12.25 13.15
N ASP A 188 2.52 -13.33 13.19
CA ASP A 188 2.01 -14.70 13.12
C ASP A 188 1.70 -15.21 14.52
N ALA A 189 0.42 -15.24 14.87
CA ALA A 189 -0.06 -15.62 16.20
C ALA A 189 0.13 -17.13 16.52
N ALA A 190 0.81 -17.90 15.68
CA ALA A 190 0.97 -19.33 15.85
C ALA A 190 2.27 -19.73 16.57
N ASP A 191 3.33 -18.90 16.55
CA ASP A 191 4.65 -19.28 17.09
C ASP A 191 5.25 -18.23 18.02
N ASP A 192 4.74 -18.16 19.20
CA ASP A 192 4.99 -17.17 20.26
C ASP A 192 6.33 -17.31 21.00
N LEU A 193 7.33 -18.01 20.49
CA LEU A 193 8.43 -18.48 21.32
C LEU A 193 9.88 -18.17 20.88
N LEU A 194 10.12 -17.32 19.88
CA LEU A 194 11.49 -17.14 19.36
C LEU A 194 12.02 -15.70 19.32
N CYS A 195 11.35 -14.74 19.91
CA CYS A 195 11.85 -13.36 20.04
C CYS A 195 12.03 -12.94 21.49
#